data_77115c88d6f86640a5628c93d2fb1ead
#
_entry.id   77115c88d6f86640a5628c93d2fb1ead
#
_cell.length_a   1.000
_cell.length_b   1.000
_cell.length_c   1.000
_cell.angle_alpha   90.00
_cell.angle_beta   90.00
_cell.angle_gamma   90.00
#
_symmetry.space_group_name_H-M   'P 1'
#
loop_
_entity.id
_entity.type
_entity.pdbx_description
1 polymer ?
#
loop_
_entity_poly.entity_id
_entity_poly.type
_entity_poly.pdbx_seq_one_letter_code
_entity_poly.pdbx_strand_id
1 'polypeptide(L)'
;PEYLHNEPFRVLCGWLKARKLPGYKAARHAWNADFARDKSRNRIRRFGQACVMAAELPNDFTGLYAHFMHTPASVTRYTAIMRGFEWGFSAHAKDIWTSPDWEKREKLNPNTYGAAFGVTCTSYGAQHLRSLADNPKRIDLVYHGLDLTRFPPPPKRPKTNPSGPIQFLSVGRLVEKKGFDRLINALAILPADLNWQWSHIGGGSLKETLLTQAKQLGV
;
A
#
# COMPACT_ATOMS: atom_id res chain seq x y z
N PRO A 1 -1.07 -14.68 5.80
CA PRO A 1 -1.25 -16.08 5.44
C PRO A 1 -2.50 -16.25 4.58
N GLU A 2 -2.45 -17.19 3.67
CA GLU A 2 -3.54 -17.56 2.77
C GLU A 2 -4.50 -18.54 3.50
N TYR A 3 -4.98 -18.17 4.67
CA TYR A 3 -5.71 -19.06 5.59
C TYR A 3 -6.83 -19.86 4.94
N LEU A 4 -7.59 -19.24 4.03
CA LEU A 4 -8.75 -19.93 3.41
C LEU A 4 -8.37 -21.19 2.65
N HIS A 5 -7.16 -21.26 2.10
CA HIS A 5 -6.67 -22.42 1.37
C HIS A 5 -5.89 -23.38 2.27
N ASN A 6 -5.05 -22.83 3.15
CA ASN A 6 -4.13 -23.61 3.95
C ASN A 6 -4.77 -24.14 5.25
N GLU A 7 -5.78 -23.44 5.78
CA GLU A 7 -6.39 -23.73 7.07
C GLU A 7 -7.93 -23.66 7.00
N PRO A 8 -8.59 -24.46 6.13
CA PRO A 8 -10.04 -24.36 5.90
C PRO A 8 -10.87 -24.65 7.17
N PHE A 9 -10.43 -25.57 8.02
CA PHE A 9 -11.09 -25.87 9.30
C PHE A 9 -11.01 -24.69 10.27
N ARG A 10 -9.88 -24.00 10.34
CA ARG A 10 -9.74 -22.79 11.16
C ARG A 10 -10.69 -21.70 10.70
N VAL A 11 -10.84 -21.54 9.39
CA VAL A 11 -11.78 -20.56 8.81
C VAL A 11 -13.21 -20.93 9.13
N LEU A 12 -13.59 -22.19 9.03
CA LEU A 12 -14.93 -22.67 9.39
C LEU A 12 -15.22 -22.44 10.89
N CYS A 13 -14.30 -22.84 11.76
CA CYS A 13 -14.41 -22.60 13.20
C CYS A 13 -14.48 -21.11 13.53
N GLY A 14 -13.63 -20.29 12.89
CA GLY A 14 -13.64 -18.83 13.02
C GLY A 14 -14.97 -18.22 12.61
N TRP A 15 -15.52 -18.64 11.47
CA TRP A 15 -16.84 -18.22 11.02
C TRP A 15 -17.97 -18.62 11.99
N LEU A 16 -17.99 -19.85 12.49
CA LEU A 16 -18.97 -20.31 13.46
C LEU A 16 -18.92 -19.50 14.77
N LYS A 17 -17.72 -19.20 15.26
CA LYS A 17 -17.52 -18.34 16.44
C LYS A 17 -17.94 -16.89 16.16
N ALA A 18 -17.51 -16.32 15.02
CA ALA A 18 -17.83 -14.95 14.64
C ALA A 18 -19.33 -14.70 14.49
N ARG A 19 -20.12 -15.70 14.04
CA ARG A 19 -21.60 -15.62 13.96
C ARG A 19 -22.28 -15.34 15.30
N LYS A 20 -21.62 -15.62 16.42
CA LYS A 20 -22.12 -15.37 17.77
C LYS A 20 -21.78 -13.95 18.27
N LEU A 21 -20.93 -13.23 17.57
CA LEU A 21 -20.56 -11.86 17.94
C LEU A 21 -21.72 -10.88 17.66
N PRO A 22 -21.93 -9.87 18.50
CA PRO A 22 -23.06 -8.95 18.37
C PRO A 22 -23.07 -8.19 17.06
N GLY A 23 -21.91 -7.81 16.53
CA GLY A 23 -21.77 -7.07 15.27
C GLY A 23 -21.74 -7.93 14.01
N TYR A 24 -21.87 -9.25 14.09
CA TYR A 24 -21.74 -10.12 12.91
C TYR A 24 -22.77 -9.80 11.80
N LYS A 25 -24.02 -9.55 12.16
CA LYS A 25 -25.07 -9.22 11.17
C LYS A 25 -24.73 -7.93 10.42
N ALA A 26 -24.27 -6.91 11.13
CA ALA A 26 -23.85 -5.64 10.54
C ALA A 26 -22.61 -5.81 9.63
N ALA A 27 -21.63 -6.57 10.07
CA ALA A 27 -20.44 -6.89 9.26
C ALA A 27 -20.81 -7.66 7.98
N ARG A 28 -21.73 -8.61 8.08
CA ARG A 28 -22.22 -9.35 6.91
C ARG A 28 -23.00 -8.46 5.95
N HIS A 29 -23.79 -7.52 6.47
CA HIS A 29 -24.49 -6.55 5.64
C HIS A 29 -23.50 -5.66 4.87
N ALA A 30 -22.49 -5.11 5.55
CA ALA A 30 -21.44 -4.33 4.92
C ALA A 30 -20.66 -5.14 3.86
N TRP A 31 -20.33 -6.39 4.18
CA TRP A 31 -19.69 -7.29 3.22
C TRP A 31 -20.58 -7.61 2.01
N ASN A 32 -21.88 -7.83 2.18
CA ASN A 32 -22.82 -8.08 1.09
C ASN A 32 -22.89 -6.88 0.13
N ALA A 33 -22.90 -5.65 0.67
CA ALA A 33 -22.86 -4.43 -0.13
C ALA A 33 -21.58 -4.31 -0.94
N ASP A 34 -20.44 -4.59 -0.31
CA ASP A 34 -19.14 -4.60 -0.98
C ASP A 34 -19.06 -5.73 -2.04
N PHE A 35 -19.58 -6.93 -1.73
CA PHE A 35 -19.60 -8.06 -2.64
C PHE A 35 -20.52 -7.86 -3.85
N ALA A 36 -21.61 -7.14 -3.69
CA ALA A 36 -22.49 -6.79 -4.80
C ALA A 36 -21.77 -5.94 -5.87
N ARG A 37 -20.81 -5.09 -5.44
CA ARG A 37 -20.00 -4.24 -6.31
C ARG A 37 -18.74 -4.93 -6.87
N ASP A 38 -18.17 -5.88 -6.09
CA ASP A 38 -16.96 -6.64 -6.46
C ASP A 38 -17.16 -8.12 -6.12
N LYS A 39 -17.67 -8.90 -7.08
CA LYS A 39 -17.94 -10.33 -6.94
C LYS A 39 -16.68 -11.21 -7.06
N SER A 40 -15.55 -10.73 -6.56
CA SER A 40 -14.27 -11.44 -6.62
C SER A 40 -14.10 -12.48 -5.51
N ARG A 41 -13.29 -13.52 -5.79
CA ARG A 41 -12.85 -14.47 -4.77
C ARG A 41 -12.09 -13.78 -3.63
N ASN A 42 -11.40 -12.68 -3.94
CA ASN A 42 -10.72 -11.87 -2.93
C ASN A 42 -11.69 -11.28 -1.90
N ARG A 43 -12.89 -10.88 -2.29
CA ARG A 43 -13.88 -10.33 -1.37
C ARG A 43 -14.37 -11.40 -0.39
N ILE A 44 -14.59 -12.63 -0.86
CA ILE A 44 -14.95 -13.77 -0.01
C ILE A 44 -13.81 -14.06 0.98
N ARG A 45 -12.57 -14.10 0.49
CA ARG A 45 -11.37 -14.35 1.30
C ARG A 45 -11.22 -13.31 2.41
N ARG A 46 -11.40 -12.02 2.12
CA ARG A 46 -11.32 -10.94 3.12
C ARG A 46 -12.33 -11.13 4.25
N PHE A 47 -13.55 -11.56 3.95
CA PHE A 47 -14.55 -11.81 4.97
C PHE A 47 -14.23 -13.04 5.83
N GLY A 48 -13.76 -14.13 5.22
CA GLY A 48 -13.28 -15.31 5.96
C GLY A 48 -12.11 -14.96 6.90
N GLN A 49 -11.13 -14.19 6.43
CA GLN A 49 -10.03 -13.69 7.26
C GLN A 49 -10.54 -12.82 8.42
N ALA A 50 -11.53 -11.97 8.17
CA ALA A 50 -12.12 -11.14 9.21
C ALA A 50 -12.86 -11.98 10.27
N CYS A 51 -13.55 -13.05 9.86
CA CYS A 51 -14.20 -13.98 10.81
C CYS A 51 -13.19 -14.66 11.71
N VAL A 52 -12.07 -15.15 11.16
CA VAL A 52 -10.98 -15.74 11.94
C VAL A 52 -10.40 -14.72 12.92
N MET A 53 -10.04 -13.54 12.42
CA MET A 53 -9.48 -12.46 13.24
C MET A 53 -10.45 -12.08 14.36
N ALA A 54 -11.73 -11.89 14.07
CA ALA A 54 -12.73 -11.53 15.07
C ALA A 54 -12.92 -12.60 16.14
N ALA A 55 -12.80 -13.88 15.77
CA ALA A 55 -12.97 -15.01 16.68
C ALA A 55 -11.76 -15.28 17.57
N GLU A 56 -10.55 -14.93 17.10
CA GLU A 56 -9.29 -15.25 17.78
C GLU A 56 -8.65 -14.05 18.47
N LEU A 57 -9.11 -12.82 18.16
CA LEU A 57 -8.57 -11.61 18.79
C LEU A 57 -8.88 -11.59 20.28
N PRO A 58 -7.89 -11.38 21.17
CA PRO A 58 -8.09 -11.25 22.59
C PRO A 58 -9.09 -10.14 22.97
N ASN A 59 -9.65 -10.20 24.16
CA ASN A 59 -10.69 -9.26 24.60
C ASN A 59 -10.14 -7.92 25.14
N ASP A 60 -8.86 -7.82 25.39
CA ASP A 60 -8.16 -6.66 25.89
C ASP A 60 -7.85 -5.59 24.83
N PHE A 61 -8.12 -5.90 23.55
CA PHE A 61 -8.01 -4.91 22.48
C PHE A 61 -9.25 -4.02 22.43
N THR A 62 -9.02 -2.72 22.25
CA THR A 62 -10.07 -1.69 22.15
C THR A 62 -10.15 -1.04 20.78
N GLY A 63 -9.15 -1.26 19.93
CA GLY A 63 -9.10 -0.71 18.59
C GLY A 63 -8.21 -1.50 17.66
N LEU A 64 -8.35 -1.27 16.37
CA LEU A 64 -7.60 -1.95 15.32
C LEU A 64 -6.94 -0.96 14.37
N TYR A 65 -5.78 -1.33 13.83
CA TYR A 65 -5.08 -0.52 12.84
C TYR A 65 -4.67 -1.35 11.63
N ALA A 66 -5.07 -0.90 10.45
CA ALA A 66 -4.71 -1.54 9.20
C ALA A 66 -3.53 -0.83 8.54
N HIS A 67 -2.41 -1.51 8.42
CA HIS A 67 -1.34 -1.05 7.55
C HIS A 67 -1.67 -1.45 6.11
N PHE A 68 -1.98 -0.51 5.26
CA PHE A 68 -2.57 -0.55 3.91
C PHE A 68 -4.11 -0.52 3.87
N MET A 69 -4.61 0.46 3.11
CA MET A 69 -6.05 0.72 2.95
C MET A 69 -6.78 -0.33 2.08
N HIS A 70 -6.07 -1.14 1.30
CA HIS A 70 -6.67 -2.14 0.40
C HIS A 70 -7.22 -3.36 1.18
N THR A 71 -6.61 -4.53 1.02
CA THR A 71 -7.08 -5.79 1.64
C THR A 71 -7.03 -5.76 3.16
N PRO A 72 -5.94 -5.31 3.82
CA PRO A 72 -5.89 -5.25 5.28
C PRO A 72 -7.01 -4.43 5.88
N ALA A 73 -7.27 -3.23 5.33
CA ALA A 73 -8.34 -2.38 5.84
C ALA A 73 -9.75 -2.99 5.65
N SER A 74 -9.99 -3.79 4.62
CA SER A 74 -11.28 -4.50 4.49
C SER A 74 -11.45 -5.56 5.57
N VAL A 75 -10.40 -6.34 5.84
CA VAL A 75 -10.40 -7.35 6.93
C VAL A 75 -10.59 -6.67 8.27
N THR A 76 -9.82 -5.60 8.54
CA THR A 76 -9.91 -4.82 9.78
C THR A 76 -11.30 -4.22 9.98
N ARG A 77 -11.89 -3.60 8.94
CA ARG A 77 -13.24 -3.01 8.99
C ARG A 77 -14.29 -4.05 9.38
N TYR A 78 -14.33 -5.21 8.71
CA TYR A 78 -15.30 -6.24 9.06
C TYR A 78 -15.06 -6.80 10.46
N THR A 79 -13.82 -6.99 10.87
CA THR A 79 -13.45 -7.42 12.23
C THR A 79 -13.90 -6.40 13.27
N ALA A 80 -13.62 -5.12 13.03
CA ALA A 80 -14.01 -4.03 13.93
C ALA A 80 -15.53 -3.96 14.11
N ILE A 81 -16.30 -4.09 13.02
CA ILE A 81 -17.76 -4.15 13.10
C ILE A 81 -18.22 -5.35 13.95
N MET A 82 -17.64 -6.55 13.73
CA MET A 82 -18.03 -7.75 14.50
C MET A 82 -17.76 -7.61 16.00
N ARG A 83 -16.68 -6.91 16.36
CA ARG A 83 -16.21 -6.75 17.75
C ARG A 83 -16.67 -5.44 18.39
N GLY A 84 -17.23 -4.50 17.65
CA GLY A 84 -17.62 -3.18 18.15
C GLY A 84 -16.38 -2.29 18.43
N PHE A 85 -15.29 -2.44 17.68
CA PHE A 85 -14.07 -1.66 17.85
C PHE A 85 -14.02 -0.46 16.93
N GLU A 86 -13.36 0.60 17.35
CA GLU A 86 -12.86 1.61 16.43
C GLU A 86 -11.65 1.09 15.65
N TRP A 87 -11.45 1.62 14.46
CA TRP A 87 -10.30 1.25 13.65
C TRP A 87 -9.75 2.43 12.86
N GLY A 88 -8.47 2.34 12.51
CA GLY A 88 -7.78 3.30 11.67
C GLY A 88 -6.94 2.59 10.60
N PHE A 89 -6.35 3.37 9.69
CA PHE A 89 -5.48 2.81 8.65
C PHE A 89 -4.35 3.75 8.25
N SER A 90 -3.30 3.16 7.64
CA SER A 90 -2.37 3.89 6.78
C SER A 90 -2.59 3.54 5.32
N ALA A 91 -2.58 4.55 4.46
CA ALA A 91 -2.72 4.38 3.02
C ALA A 91 -1.42 4.76 2.29
N HIS A 92 -1.08 3.96 1.29
CA HIS A 92 0.12 4.13 0.48
C HIS A 92 -0.23 4.18 -1.00
N ALA A 93 0.73 4.52 -1.85
CA ALA A 93 0.51 4.79 -3.27
C ALA A 93 -0.37 3.75 -3.99
N LYS A 94 -0.12 2.43 -3.78
CA LYS A 94 -0.91 1.38 -4.40
C LYS A 94 -2.38 1.44 -3.97
N ASP A 95 -2.64 1.61 -2.68
CA ASP A 95 -3.99 1.62 -2.13
C ASP A 95 -4.79 2.82 -2.62
N ILE A 96 -4.12 3.98 -2.70
CA ILE A 96 -4.72 5.25 -3.08
C ILE A 96 -5.06 5.27 -4.57
N TRP A 97 -4.13 4.82 -5.41
CA TRP A 97 -4.22 5.03 -6.86
C TRP A 97 -4.79 3.84 -7.64
N THR A 98 -4.79 2.62 -7.06
CA THR A 98 -5.31 1.43 -7.75
C THR A 98 -6.61 0.88 -7.17
N SER A 99 -7.04 1.33 -5.98
CA SER A 99 -8.33 0.94 -5.44
C SER A 99 -9.46 1.77 -6.04
N PRO A 100 -10.63 1.18 -6.30
CA PRO A 100 -11.80 1.92 -6.77
C PRO A 100 -12.24 2.99 -5.75
N ASP A 101 -12.74 4.12 -6.22
CA ASP A 101 -13.18 5.22 -5.35
C ASP A 101 -14.30 4.80 -4.40
N TRP A 102 -15.23 3.96 -4.85
CA TRP A 102 -16.29 3.46 -3.99
C TRP A 102 -15.75 2.69 -2.78
N GLU A 103 -14.71 1.86 -2.97
CA GLU A 103 -14.11 1.10 -1.88
C GLU A 103 -13.36 2.00 -0.89
N LYS A 104 -12.73 3.07 -1.39
CA LYS A 104 -12.12 4.11 -0.55
C LYS A 104 -13.17 4.86 0.26
N ARG A 105 -14.24 5.32 -0.39
CA ARG A 105 -15.36 6.04 0.26
C ARG A 105 -16.01 5.21 1.37
N GLU A 106 -16.27 3.92 1.15
CA GLU A 106 -16.83 3.02 2.17
C GLU A 106 -15.94 2.92 3.43
N LYS A 107 -14.63 3.00 3.26
CA LYS A 107 -13.67 2.97 4.37
C LYS A 107 -13.48 4.32 5.05
N LEU A 108 -13.89 5.41 4.41
CA LEU A 108 -13.78 6.78 4.90
C LEU A 108 -15.11 7.29 5.50
N ASN A 109 -16.24 6.67 5.15
CA ASN A 109 -17.55 7.12 5.59
C ASN A 109 -17.93 6.50 6.94
N PRO A 110 -18.17 7.31 7.99
CA PRO A 110 -18.56 6.82 9.31
C PRO A 110 -19.90 6.07 9.30
N ASN A 111 -20.82 6.44 8.41
CA ASN A 111 -22.15 5.81 8.30
C ASN A 111 -22.08 4.38 7.74
N THR A 112 -20.98 3.99 7.13
CA THR A 112 -20.72 2.64 6.63
C THR A 112 -19.67 1.90 7.45
N TYR A 113 -19.51 2.27 8.71
CA TYR A 113 -18.48 1.74 9.61
C TYR A 113 -17.05 2.02 9.09
N GLY A 114 -16.84 3.20 8.56
CA GLY A 114 -15.53 3.66 8.12
C GLY A 114 -14.56 3.88 9.28
N ALA A 115 -13.31 4.14 8.94
CA ALA A 115 -12.24 4.35 9.91
C ALA A 115 -12.46 5.61 10.74
N ALA A 116 -12.10 5.54 12.02
CA ALA A 116 -12.09 6.70 12.92
C ALA A 116 -11.04 7.73 12.47
N PHE A 117 -9.91 7.24 11.93
CA PHE A 117 -8.86 8.08 11.35
C PHE A 117 -8.11 7.32 10.23
N GLY A 118 -7.47 8.08 9.37
CA GLY A 118 -6.57 7.54 8.34
C GLY A 118 -5.32 8.40 8.21
N VAL A 119 -4.19 7.77 7.90
CA VAL A 119 -2.94 8.48 7.65
C VAL A 119 -2.37 8.13 6.28
N THR A 120 -1.64 9.05 5.69
CA THR A 120 -0.85 8.80 4.47
C THR A 120 0.44 9.60 4.50
N CYS A 121 1.43 9.17 3.74
CA CYS A 121 2.78 9.70 3.80
C CYS A 121 3.11 10.74 2.71
N THR A 122 2.14 11.16 1.89
CA THR A 122 2.35 12.19 0.88
C THR A 122 1.22 13.22 0.90
N SER A 123 1.55 14.50 0.68
CA SER A 123 0.57 15.59 0.60
C SER A 123 -0.47 15.34 -0.49
N TYR A 124 -0.03 14.85 -1.65
CA TYR A 124 -0.90 14.51 -2.78
C TYR A 124 -1.88 13.38 -2.44
N GLY A 125 -1.40 12.33 -1.76
CA GLY A 125 -2.26 11.25 -1.25
C GLY A 125 -3.27 11.74 -0.21
N ALA A 126 -2.84 12.59 0.72
CA ALA A 126 -3.72 13.18 1.72
C ALA A 126 -4.82 14.03 1.08
N GLN A 127 -4.47 14.88 0.12
CA GLN A 127 -5.43 15.69 -0.62
C GLN A 127 -6.48 14.83 -1.34
N HIS A 128 -6.04 13.78 -2.04
CA HIS A 128 -6.95 12.87 -2.73
C HIS A 128 -7.88 12.13 -1.76
N LEU A 129 -7.38 11.57 -0.65
CA LEU A 129 -8.22 10.89 0.33
C LEU A 129 -9.20 11.85 1.01
N ARG A 130 -8.77 13.07 1.32
CA ARG A 130 -9.64 14.13 1.87
C ARG A 130 -10.76 14.51 0.93
N SER A 131 -10.54 14.52 -0.39
CA SER A 131 -11.58 14.80 -1.39
C SER A 131 -12.63 13.68 -1.49
N LEU A 132 -12.32 12.48 -1.01
CA LEU A 132 -13.22 11.32 -0.99
C LEU A 132 -13.96 11.16 0.36
N ALA A 133 -13.46 11.77 1.42
CA ALA A 133 -13.96 11.58 2.77
C ALA A 133 -15.09 12.55 3.11
N ASP A 134 -16.15 12.08 3.78
CA ASP A 134 -17.21 12.93 4.31
C ASP A 134 -16.70 13.86 5.41
N ASN A 135 -15.70 13.43 6.16
CA ASN A 135 -14.98 14.27 7.11
C ASN A 135 -13.48 14.30 6.81
N PRO A 136 -13.00 15.28 6.03
CA PRO A 136 -11.59 15.42 5.66
C PRO A 136 -10.62 15.55 6.85
N LYS A 137 -11.09 16.03 8.00
CA LYS A 137 -10.28 16.20 9.21
C LYS A 137 -9.80 14.87 9.83
N ARG A 138 -10.40 13.74 9.42
CA ARG A 138 -9.96 12.41 9.87
C ARG A 138 -8.77 11.87 9.10
N ILE A 139 -8.29 12.60 8.09
CA ILE A 139 -7.14 12.17 7.27
C ILE A 139 -5.95 13.05 7.56
N ASP A 140 -4.93 12.44 8.17
CA ASP A 140 -3.69 13.12 8.52
C ASP A 140 -2.56 12.80 7.56
N LEU A 141 -1.70 13.80 7.36
CA LEU A 141 -0.44 13.65 6.65
C LEU A 141 0.65 13.35 7.68
N VAL A 142 1.17 12.13 7.63
CA VAL A 142 2.27 11.69 8.50
C VAL A 142 3.41 11.19 7.62
N TYR A 143 4.46 11.96 7.50
CA TYR A 143 5.63 11.57 6.72
C TYR A 143 6.36 10.39 7.37
N HIS A 144 6.97 9.54 6.53
CA HIS A 144 7.83 8.49 7.05
C HIS A 144 9.03 9.10 7.80
N GLY A 145 9.23 8.62 9.00
CA GLY A 145 10.45 8.91 9.78
C GLY A 145 11.63 8.09 9.26
N LEU A 146 12.81 8.66 9.39
CA LEU A 146 14.08 7.98 9.16
C LEU A 146 14.95 8.13 10.40
N ASP A 147 15.39 7.01 10.94
CA ASP A 147 16.36 7.03 12.03
C ASP A 147 17.74 7.35 11.49
N LEU A 148 18.12 8.61 11.58
CA LEU A 148 19.40 9.10 11.05
C LEU A 148 20.61 8.56 11.84
N THR A 149 20.43 8.05 13.05
CA THR A 149 21.55 7.47 13.83
C THR A 149 22.08 6.18 13.21
N ARG A 150 21.28 5.52 12.38
CA ARG A 150 21.66 4.30 11.64
C ARG A 150 22.54 4.58 10.41
N PHE A 151 22.69 5.84 10.03
CA PHE A 151 23.49 6.24 8.88
C PHE A 151 24.78 6.88 9.36
N PRO A 152 25.94 6.47 8.85
CA PRO A 152 27.18 7.17 9.13
C PRO A 152 27.11 8.60 8.60
N PRO A 153 27.87 9.53 9.18
CA PRO A 153 28.00 10.86 8.60
C PRO A 153 28.37 10.75 7.12
N PRO A 154 27.83 11.61 6.25
CA PRO A 154 28.18 11.57 4.84
C PRO A 154 29.70 11.70 4.68
N PRO A 155 30.33 10.87 3.84
CA PRO A 155 31.74 11.01 3.58
C PRO A 155 32.03 12.40 3.04
N LYS A 156 33.17 12.96 3.40
CA LYS A 156 33.64 14.22 2.78
C LYS A 156 33.59 14.01 1.27
N ARG A 157 32.82 14.83 0.57
CA ARG A 157 32.77 14.74 -0.89
C ARG A 157 34.19 14.88 -1.41
N PRO A 158 34.70 13.90 -2.18
CA PRO A 158 35.95 14.10 -2.89
C PRO A 158 35.77 15.38 -3.73
N LYS A 159 36.82 16.20 -3.79
CA LYS A 159 36.83 17.31 -4.73
C LYS A 159 36.50 16.72 -6.09
N THR A 160 35.39 17.17 -6.71
CA THR A 160 35.01 16.71 -8.04
C THR A 160 36.20 16.84 -8.94
N ASN A 161 36.67 15.75 -9.55
CA ASN A 161 37.66 15.84 -10.59
C ASN A 161 37.01 16.51 -11.80
N PRO A 162 37.33 17.76 -12.14
CA PRO A 162 36.67 18.47 -13.22
C PRO A 162 36.83 17.78 -14.59
N SER A 163 37.76 16.83 -14.70
CA SER A 163 38.07 16.10 -15.93
C SER A 163 37.46 14.69 -15.97
N GLY A 164 36.79 14.25 -14.90
CA GLY A 164 36.17 12.93 -14.85
C GLY A 164 34.75 12.91 -15.39
N PRO A 165 34.17 11.73 -15.71
CA PRO A 165 32.80 11.61 -16.13
C PRO A 165 31.82 11.99 -15.01
N ILE A 166 30.71 12.60 -15.40
CA ILE A 166 29.57 12.82 -14.50
C ILE A 166 28.98 11.46 -14.14
N GLN A 167 28.96 11.14 -12.84
CA GLN A 167 28.46 9.86 -12.36
C GLN A 167 26.97 9.99 -12.01
N PHE A 168 26.10 9.29 -12.77
CA PHE A 168 24.71 9.10 -12.42
C PHE A 168 24.53 7.78 -11.67
N LEU A 169 23.84 7.82 -10.54
CA LEU A 169 23.45 6.62 -9.80
C LEU A 169 21.92 6.57 -9.66
N SER A 170 21.36 5.44 -10.01
CA SER A 170 19.96 5.14 -9.73
C SER A 170 19.81 3.87 -8.91
N VAL A 171 18.80 3.85 -8.01
CA VAL A 171 18.53 2.71 -7.14
C VAL A 171 17.05 2.39 -7.21
N GLY A 172 16.69 1.14 -7.54
CA GLY A 172 15.29 0.77 -7.57
C GLY A 172 15.03 -0.56 -8.28
N ARG A 173 13.80 -1.07 -8.11
CA ARG A 173 13.37 -2.26 -8.86
C ARG A 173 13.10 -1.90 -10.32
N LEU A 174 13.57 -2.73 -11.23
CA LEU A 174 13.31 -2.60 -12.67
C LEU A 174 11.90 -3.13 -13.00
N VAL A 175 10.90 -2.30 -12.69
CA VAL A 175 9.47 -2.55 -12.94
C VAL A 175 8.85 -1.30 -13.54
N GLU A 176 7.79 -1.46 -14.33
CA GLU A 176 7.12 -0.41 -15.11
C GLU A 176 6.91 0.91 -14.34
N LYS A 177 6.33 0.84 -13.15
CA LYS A 177 6.03 2.02 -12.32
C LYS A 177 7.24 2.84 -11.86
N LYS A 178 8.47 2.36 -12.09
CA LYS A 178 9.70 3.09 -11.76
C LYS A 178 10.22 3.94 -12.91
N GLY A 179 9.74 3.71 -14.14
CA GLY A 179 10.00 4.56 -15.28
C GLY A 179 11.45 4.58 -15.76
N PHE A 180 12.20 3.48 -15.60
CA PHE A 180 13.59 3.42 -16.06
C PHE A 180 13.72 3.44 -17.59
N ASP A 181 12.68 3.06 -18.32
CA ASP A 181 12.54 3.25 -19.76
C ASP A 181 12.65 4.73 -20.15
N ARG A 182 11.98 5.60 -19.38
CA ARG A 182 12.05 7.06 -19.56
C ARG A 182 13.42 7.63 -19.20
N LEU A 183 14.05 7.09 -18.15
CA LEU A 183 15.41 7.50 -17.78
C LEU A 183 16.40 7.15 -18.91
N ILE A 184 16.34 5.96 -19.48
CA ILE A 184 17.19 5.55 -20.62
C ILE A 184 16.98 6.48 -21.82
N ASN A 185 15.72 6.79 -22.16
CA ASN A 185 15.43 7.74 -23.23
C ASN A 185 16.00 9.14 -22.94
N ALA A 186 15.93 9.59 -21.69
CA ALA A 186 16.49 10.88 -21.29
C ALA A 186 18.03 10.89 -21.36
N LEU A 187 18.68 9.81 -21.00
CA LEU A 187 20.14 9.67 -21.11
C LEU A 187 20.60 9.65 -22.59
N ALA A 188 19.81 9.02 -23.45
CA ALA A 188 20.12 8.93 -24.88
C ALA A 188 20.10 10.27 -25.63
N ILE A 189 19.45 11.28 -25.10
CA ILE A 189 19.41 12.63 -25.70
C ILE A 189 20.40 13.62 -25.06
N LEU A 190 21.28 13.14 -24.19
CA LEU A 190 22.34 13.99 -23.64
C LEU A 190 23.33 14.38 -24.75
N PRO A 191 23.96 15.58 -24.66
CA PRO A 191 24.96 15.98 -25.62
C PRO A 191 26.09 14.96 -25.78
N ALA A 192 26.51 14.70 -27.02
CA ALA A 192 27.51 13.67 -27.32
C ALA A 192 28.91 13.99 -26.76
N ASP A 193 29.20 15.24 -26.50
CA ASP A 193 30.44 15.73 -25.88
C ASP A 193 30.42 15.68 -24.35
N LEU A 194 29.27 15.37 -23.76
CA LEU A 194 29.14 15.23 -22.32
C LEU A 194 29.76 13.89 -21.87
N ASN A 195 30.84 13.97 -21.09
CA ASN A 195 31.45 12.78 -20.50
C ASN A 195 30.67 12.34 -19.26
N TRP A 196 29.96 11.24 -19.34
CA TRP A 196 29.12 10.70 -18.25
C TRP A 196 29.13 9.19 -18.19
N GLN A 197 28.74 8.67 -17.04
CA GLN A 197 28.53 7.25 -16.79
C GLN A 197 27.30 7.04 -15.91
N TRP A 198 26.51 6.03 -16.21
CA TRP A 198 25.34 5.66 -15.42
C TRP A 198 25.49 4.28 -14.79
N SER A 199 25.22 4.20 -13.49
CA SER A 199 25.17 2.96 -12.74
C SER A 199 23.79 2.75 -12.15
N HIS A 200 23.27 1.52 -12.22
CA HIS A 200 21.99 1.16 -11.63
C HIS A 200 22.13 0.03 -10.62
N ILE A 201 21.53 0.22 -9.43
CA ILE A 201 21.45 -0.80 -8.39
C ILE A 201 20.01 -1.27 -8.25
N GLY A 202 19.78 -2.54 -8.60
CA GLY A 202 18.47 -3.18 -8.48
C GLY A 202 18.19 -4.19 -9.57
N GLY A 203 17.22 -5.06 -9.33
CA GLY A 203 16.72 -6.05 -10.27
C GLY A 203 15.22 -5.89 -10.51
N GLY A 204 14.66 -6.69 -11.41
CA GLY A 204 13.21 -6.71 -11.68
C GLY A 204 12.87 -7.36 -13.00
N SER A 205 11.57 -7.53 -13.25
CA SER A 205 11.06 -8.21 -14.44
C SER A 205 11.40 -7.54 -15.77
N LEU A 206 11.74 -6.24 -15.74
CA LEU A 206 12.09 -5.49 -16.97
C LEU A 206 13.60 -5.43 -17.24
N LYS A 207 14.43 -6.16 -16.48
CA LYS A 207 15.90 -6.07 -16.62
C LYS A 207 16.37 -6.25 -18.07
N GLU A 208 16.00 -7.35 -18.69
CA GLU A 208 16.45 -7.68 -20.05
C GLU A 208 15.90 -6.70 -21.10
N THR A 209 14.65 -6.28 -20.94
CA THR A 209 14.02 -5.29 -21.83
C THR A 209 14.75 -3.94 -21.76
N LEU A 210 15.07 -3.48 -20.56
CA LEU A 210 15.75 -2.20 -20.34
C LEU A 210 17.22 -2.25 -20.79
N LEU A 211 17.91 -3.37 -20.61
CA LEU A 211 19.26 -3.57 -21.16
C LEU A 211 19.27 -3.54 -22.69
N THR A 212 18.25 -4.16 -23.33
CA THR A 212 18.10 -4.12 -24.78
C THR A 212 17.85 -2.70 -25.27
N GLN A 213 16.96 -1.96 -24.61
CA GLN A 213 16.67 -0.56 -24.94
C GLN A 213 17.91 0.32 -24.80
N ALA A 214 18.64 0.20 -23.68
CA ALA A 214 19.88 0.94 -23.44
C ALA A 214 20.92 0.68 -24.58
N LYS A 215 21.12 -0.59 -24.91
CA LYS A 215 22.04 -0.99 -26.01
C LYS A 215 21.62 -0.42 -27.35
N GLN A 216 20.32 -0.43 -27.67
CA GLN A 216 19.79 0.11 -28.94
C GLN A 216 19.97 1.62 -29.05
N LEU A 217 19.92 2.32 -27.92
CA LEU A 217 20.07 3.78 -27.85
C LEU A 217 21.52 4.23 -27.59
N GLY A 218 22.46 3.31 -27.44
CA GLY A 218 23.86 3.64 -27.17
C GLY A 218 24.13 4.17 -25.76
N VAL A 219 23.32 3.75 -24.77
CA VAL A 219 23.38 4.20 -23.36
C VAL A 219 24.03 3.12 -22.50
#